data_3b1c864a441990fc47dcd7b989ba3589
#
_entry.id   3b1c864a441990fc47dcd7b989ba3589
#
_cell.length_a   1.000
_cell.length_b   1.000
_cell.length_c   1.000
_cell.angle_alpha   90.00
_cell.angle_beta   90.00
_cell.angle_gamma   90.00
#
_symmetry.space_group_name_H-M   'P 1'
#
loop_
_entity.id
_entity.type
_entity.pdbx_description
1 polymer ?
#
loop_
_entity_poly.entity_id
_entity_poly.type
_entity_poly.pdbx_seq_one_letter_code
_entity_poly.pdbx_strand_id
1 'polypeptide(L)'
;QNCGSRSPESLVATPYKGTKIGKIIGVVSGKGGVGKSMVTDLLAVSLAKKGYKVGILDADITGPSIPAAFGLTEKATSNDEVMFPVYSKELHIPVMSINLLLENESDPVIWRGPIIAGTVKQFYTEVAWGELDYLLVDMPPGTGDVALNVFQSLPVDGVIIVASPQDLVSMV
;
A
#
# COMPACT_ATOMS: atom_id res chain seq x y z
N GLN A 1 -46.53 2.21 -0.34
CA GLN A 1 -45.25 1.88 -1.01
C GLN A 1 -44.14 2.56 -0.22
N ASN A 2 -43.50 1.77 0.63
CA ASN A 2 -42.42 2.23 1.52
C ASN A 2 -41.11 2.20 0.72
N CYS A 3 -40.63 3.32 0.27
CA CYS A 3 -39.30 3.46 -0.32
C CYS A 3 -38.29 3.50 0.86
N GLY A 4 -37.75 2.31 1.19
CA GLY A 4 -36.70 2.19 2.18
C GLY A 4 -35.46 2.94 1.70
N SER A 5 -35.12 4.02 2.37
CA SER A 5 -33.84 4.70 2.23
C SER A 5 -32.73 3.72 2.67
N ARG A 6 -32.06 3.06 1.72
CA ARG A 6 -30.77 2.43 1.97
C ARG A 6 -29.80 3.58 2.29
N SER A 7 -29.35 3.64 3.53
CA SER A 7 -28.16 4.43 3.87
C SER A 7 -27.02 3.99 2.97
N PRO A 8 -26.23 4.90 2.42
CA PRO A 8 -25.05 4.50 1.64
C PRO A 8 -24.16 3.68 2.57
N GLU A 9 -24.05 2.38 2.28
CA GLU A 9 -23.02 1.54 2.92
C GLU A 9 -21.70 2.26 2.72
N SER A 10 -20.95 2.48 3.78
CA SER A 10 -19.67 3.15 3.70
C SER A 10 -18.79 2.34 2.76
N LEU A 11 -18.34 2.96 1.66
CA LEU A 11 -17.43 2.35 0.68
C LEU A 11 -16.07 1.97 1.30
N VAL A 12 -15.82 2.46 2.53
CA VAL A 12 -14.59 2.27 3.28
C VAL A 12 -14.52 0.85 3.82
N ALA A 13 -13.44 0.16 3.46
CA ALA A 13 -13.17 -1.20 3.91
C ALA A 13 -12.85 -1.26 5.42
N THR A 14 -13.17 -2.38 6.05
CA THR A 14 -12.77 -2.68 7.44
C THR A 14 -11.55 -3.59 7.44
N PRO A 15 -10.56 -3.36 8.33
CA PRO A 15 -9.36 -4.19 8.38
C PRO A 15 -9.67 -5.59 8.90
N TYR A 16 -8.74 -6.53 8.67
CA TYR A 16 -8.82 -7.89 9.19
C TYR A 16 -9.02 -7.89 10.72
N LYS A 17 -9.78 -8.87 11.20
CA LYS A 17 -10.11 -9.02 12.63
C LYS A 17 -8.82 -9.08 13.48
N GLY A 18 -8.72 -8.19 14.47
CA GLY A 18 -7.54 -8.06 15.33
C GLY A 18 -6.49 -7.09 14.81
N THR A 19 -6.66 -6.52 13.62
CA THR A 19 -5.82 -5.44 13.10
C THR A 19 -6.28 -4.10 13.67
N LYS A 20 -5.31 -3.33 14.20
CA LYS A 20 -5.50 -1.95 14.64
C LYS A 20 -4.45 -1.09 13.99
N ILE A 21 -4.87 -0.13 13.18
CA ILE A 21 -3.97 0.80 12.49
C ILE A 21 -4.30 2.21 12.95
N GLY A 22 -3.31 2.90 13.50
CA GLY A 22 -3.46 4.26 14.01
C GLY A 22 -3.68 5.26 12.89
N LYS A 23 -2.77 5.29 11.91
CA LYS A 23 -2.82 6.19 10.75
C LYS A 23 -2.47 5.46 9.47
N ILE A 24 -3.17 5.75 8.39
CA ILE A 24 -2.88 5.27 7.04
C ILE A 24 -2.41 6.47 6.21
N ILE A 25 -1.19 6.36 5.67
CA ILE A 25 -0.55 7.43 4.89
C ILE A 25 -0.28 6.91 3.48
N GLY A 26 -0.90 7.52 2.49
CA GLY A 26 -0.62 7.26 1.08
C GLY A 26 0.61 8.01 0.60
N VAL A 27 1.51 7.34 -0.12
CA VAL A 27 2.66 7.98 -0.78
C VAL A 27 2.42 7.95 -2.28
N VAL A 28 2.35 9.12 -2.90
CA VAL A 28 1.98 9.29 -4.30
C VAL A 28 3.02 10.09 -5.06
N SER A 29 3.06 9.89 -6.38
CA SER A 29 3.86 10.71 -7.30
C SER A 29 3.11 10.91 -8.61
N GLY A 30 3.35 12.03 -9.27
CA GLY A 30 2.74 12.33 -10.58
C GLY A 30 3.26 11.44 -11.71
N LYS A 31 4.50 10.97 -11.60
CA LYS A 31 5.14 10.04 -12.56
C LYS A 31 6.08 9.06 -11.88
N GLY A 32 6.48 8.02 -12.60
CA GLY A 32 7.47 7.04 -12.13
C GLY A 32 8.89 7.62 -12.07
N GLY A 33 9.75 6.98 -11.28
CA GLY A 33 11.20 7.30 -11.24
C GLY A 33 11.58 8.55 -10.42
N VAL A 34 10.66 9.15 -9.67
CA VAL A 34 10.94 10.35 -8.84
C VAL A 34 11.45 10.00 -7.43
N GLY A 35 11.57 8.70 -7.10
CA GLY A 35 12.04 8.26 -5.78
C GLY A 35 10.94 8.02 -4.75
N LYS A 36 9.69 7.84 -5.18
CA LYS A 36 8.52 7.62 -4.30
C LYS A 36 8.74 6.44 -3.34
N SER A 37 9.09 5.26 -3.86
CA SER A 37 9.29 4.06 -3.04
C SER A 37 10.47 4.22 -2.09
N MET A 38 11.55 4.90 -2.51
CA MET A 38 12.67 5.22 -1.61
C MET A 38 12.23 6.13 -0.45
N VAL A 39 11.37 7.11 -0.70
CA VAL A 39 10.80 7.97 0.36
C VAL A 39 9.95 7.12 1.31
N THR A 40 9.16 6.19 0.81
CA THR A 40 8.36 5.26 1.62
C THR A 40 9.27 4.42 2.51
N ASP A 41 10.33 3.82 1.96
CA ASP A 41 11.29 3.00 2.70
C ASP A 41 12.00 3.78 3.81
N LEU A 42 12.53 4.95 3.47
CA LEU A 42 13.22 5.82 4.44
C LEU A 42 12.30 6.29 5.55
N LEU A 43 11.06 6.61 5.22
CA LEU A 43 10.05 7.01 6.20
C LEU A 43 9.72 5.84 7.14
N ALA A 44 9.50 4.64 6.60
CA ALA A 44 9.23 3.44 7.41
C ALA A 44 10.38 3.13 8.36
N VAL A 45 11.62 3.15 7.86
CA VAL A 45 12.82 2.93 8.69
C VAL A 45 12.96 4.00 9.77
N SER A 46 12.74 5.27 9.42
CA SER A 46 12.85 6.38 10.36
C SER A 46 11.82 6.30 11.48
N LEU A 47 10.58 5.95 11.16
CA LEU A 47 9.51 5.77 12.14
C LEU A 47 9.79 4.55 13.03
N ALA A 48 10.20 3.42 12.45
CA ALA A 48 10.54 2.22 13.20
C ALA A 48 11.70 2.46 14.18
N LYS A 49 12.75 3.19 13.76
CA LYS A 49 13.87 3.60 14.65
C LYS A 49 13.44 4.52 15.78
N LYS A 50 12.34 5.25 15.62
CA LYS A 50 11.74 6.07 16.70
C LYS A 50 10.83 5.27 17.63
N GLY A 51 10.68 3.96 17.40
CA GLY A 51 9.87 3.07 18.23
C GLY A 51 8.40 2.93 17.79
N TYR A 52 8.02 3.50 16.66
CA TYR A 52 6.68 3.31 16.10
C TYR A 52 6.56 1.95 15.40
N LYS A 53 5.39 1.33 15.52
CA LYS A 53 5.03 0.13 14.76
C LYS A 53 4.53 0.55 13.38
N VAL A 54 5.31 0.24 12.35
CA VAL A 54 5.08 0.68 10.97
C VAL A 54 4.95 -0.52 10.07
N GLY A 55 3.94 -0.52 9.19
CA GLY A 55 3.80 -1.49 8.11
C GLY A 55 3.87 -0.79 6.74
N ILE A 56 4.18 -1.54 5.69
CA ILE A 56 4.20 -1.07 4.31
C ILE A 56 3.29 -1.95 3.45
N LEU A 57 2.34 -1.30 2.79
CA LEU A 57 1.53 -1.88 1.73
C LEU A 57 2.03 -1.33 0.40
N ASP A 58 2.70 -2.17 -0.38
CA ASP A 58 3.27 -1.82 -1.68
C ASP A 58 2.28 -2.19 -2.80
N ALA A 59 1.71 -1.17 -3.42
CA ALA A 59 0.81 -1.27 -4.56
C ALA A 59 1.48 -0.90 -5.88
N ASP A 60 2.77 -0.55 -5.89
CA ASP A 60 3.52 -0.19 -7.09
C ASP A 60 4.19 -1.42 -7.71
N ILE A 61 3.64 -1.90 -8.82
CA ILE A 61 4.18 -3.03 -9.58
C ILE A 61 5.20 -2.60 -10.65
N THR A 62 5.39 -1.32 -10.87
CA THR A 62 6.10 -0.80 -12.05
C THR A 62 7.56 -0.42 -11.78
N GLY A 63 7.99 -0.39 -10.52
CA GLY A 63 9.33 0.05 -10.12
C GLY A 63 10.15 -0.99 -9.36
N PRO A 64 11.38 -0.66 -8.97
CA PRO A 64 12.13 -1.46 -8.00
C PRO A 64 11.29 -1.58 -6.73
N SER A 65 10.95 -2.82 -6.40
CA SER A 65 9.98 -3.07 -5.37
C SER A 65 10.54 -2.81 -3.97
N ILE A 66 9.69 -2.37 -3.07
CA ILE A 66 9.96 -2.27 -1.64
C ILE A 66 10.54 -3.59 -1.08
N PRO A 67 10.02 -4.79 -1.43
CA PRO A 67 10.64 -6.04 -1.04
C PRO A 67 12.13 -6.14 -1.37
N ALA A 68 12.55 -5.70 -2.55
CA ALA A 68 13.97 -5.74 -2.94
C ALA A 68 14.82 -4.79 -2.09
N ALA A 69 14.32 -3.60 -1.76
CA ALA A 69 15.01 -2.64 -0.90
C ALA A 69 15.23 -3.17 0.53
N PHE A 70 14.29 -3.94 1.05
CA PHE A 70 14.42 -4.60 2.37
C PHE A 70 15.07 -5.99 2.31
N GLY A 71 15.52 -6.44 1.14
CA GLY A 71 16.13 -7.76 0.96
C GLY A 71 15.17 -8.91 1.26
N LEU A 72 13.88 -8.72 0.99
CA LEU A 72 12.85 -9.75 1.17
C LEU A 72 12.83 -10.66 -0.05
N THR A 73 13.19 -11.91 0.15
CA THR A 73 13.18 -12.95 -0.88
C THR A 73 12.10 -14.00 -0.64
N GLU A 74 11.51 -13.98 0.55
CA GLU A 74 10.43 -14.89 0.92
C GLU A 74 9.11 -14.43 0.28
N LYS A 75 8.27 -15.39 -0.08
CA LYS A 75 6.92 -15.11 -0.55
C LYS A 75 5.98 -14.90 0.63
N ALA A 76 4.96 -14.08 0.43
CA ALA A 76 3.88 -13.97 1.38
C ALA A 76 3.15 -15.32 1.48
N THR A 77 2.79 -15.70 2.68
CA THR A 77 2.05 -16.94 2.93
C THR A 77 0.60 -16.61 3.25
N SER A 78 -0.29 -17.51 2.93
CA SER A 78 -1.70 -17.39 3.26
C SER A 78 -2.25 -18.72 3.77
N ASN A 79 -3.28 -18.65 4.58
CA ASN A 79 -4.18 -19.76 4.82
C ASN A 79 -5.56 -19.40 4.21
N ASP A 80 -6.57 -20.26 4.41
CA ASP A 80 -7.91 -20.07 3.83
C ASP A 80 -8.61 -18.77 4.27
N GLU A 81 -8.14 -18.10 5.31
CA GLU A 81 -8.80 -16.95 5.91
C GLU A 81 -7.97 -15.66 5.88
N VAL A 82 -6.64 -15.76 5.86
CA VAL A 82 -5.76 -14.60 6.07
C VAL A 82 -4.43 -14.73 5.37
N MET A 83 -3.90 -13.59 4.91
CA MET A 83 -2.54 -13.46 4.39
C MET A 83 -1.61 -12.94 5.49
N PHE A 84 -0.37 -13.42 5.48
CA PHE A 84 0.67 -13.00 6.40
C PHE A 84 1.69 -12.13 5.69
N PRO A 85 2.00 -10.93 6.21
CA PRO A 85 3.02 -10.08 5.63
C PRO A 85 4.40 -10.69 5.86
N VAL A 86 5.36 -10.33 5.00
CA VAL A 86 6.77 -10.67 5.18
C VAL A 86 7.42 -9.59 6.03
N TYR A 87 8.24 -9.98 7.01
CA TYR A 87 8.87 -9.05 7.94
C TYR A 87 10.31 -8.74 7.53
N SER A 88 10.69 -7.46 7.58
CA SER A 88 12.10 -7.08 7.41
C SER A 88 12.96 -7.63 8.55
N LYS A 89 14.20 -8.07 8.23
CA LYS A 89 15.05 -8.80 9.17
C LYS A 89 15.50 -7.96 10.37
N GLU A 90 15.84 -6.69 10.16
CA GLU A 90 16.42 -5.85 11.21
C GLU A 90 15.38 -5.12 12.06
N LEU A 91 14.37 -4.54 11.44
CA LEU A 91 13.40 -3.66 12.11
C LEU A 91 12.02 -4.30 12.26
N HIS A 92 11.84 -5.55 11.80
CA HIS A 92 10.58 -6.28 11.85
C HIS A 92 9.38 -5.49 11.30
N ILE A 93 9.62 -4.73 10.22
CA ILE A 93 8.58 -4.00 9.50
C ILE A 93 7.80 -5.00 8.67
N PRO A 94 6.48 -5.18 8.90
CA PRO A 94 5.63 -5.99 8.03
C PRO A 94 5.45 -5.32 6.67
N VAL A 95 5.73 -6.07 5.62
CA VAL A 95 5.60 -5.65 4.22
C VAL A 95 4.67 -6.60 3.49
N MET A 96 3.67 -6.06 2.82
CA MET A 96 2.86 -6.77 1.85
C MET A 96 2.98 -6.07 0.51
N SER A 97 3.38 -6.81 -0.51
CA SER A 97 3.53 -6.32 -1.87
C SER A 97 2.90 -7.31 -2.85
N ILE A 98 2.38 -6.78 -3.93
CA ILE A 98 1.90 -7.59 -5.06
C ILE A 98 3.01 -8.52 -5.55
N ASN A 99 4.25 -8.05 -5.57
CA ASN A 99 5.41 -8.83 -6.01
C ASN A 99 5.73 -10.03 -5.09
N LEU A 100 5.26 -10.02 -3.85
CA LEU A 100 5.43 -11.15 -2.91
C LEU A 100 4.40 -12.27 -3.13
N LEU A 101 3.36 -12.02 -3.92
CA LEU A 101 2.33 -13.01 -4.26
C LEU A 101 2.61 -13.71 -5.59
N LEU A 102 3.34 -13.08 -6.51
CA LEU A 102 3.61 -13.65 -7.82
C LEU A 102 4.60 -14.80 -7.70
N GLU A 103 4.29 -15.94 -8.34
CA GLU A 103 5.19 -17.10 -8.37
C GLU A 103 6.44 -16.80 -9.19
N ASN A 104 6.28 -16.04 -10.30
CA ASN A 104 7.38 -15.56 -11.13
C ASN A 104 7.20 -14.07 -11.42
N GLU A 105 8.30 -13.29 -11.38
CA GLU A 105 8.31 -11.87 -11.73
C GLU A 105 7.91 -11.62 -13.20
N SER A 106 7.95 -12.65 -14.03
CA SER A 106 7.64 -12.61 -15.46
C SER A 106 6.20 -13.02 -15.81
N ASP A 107 5.36 -13.37 -14.82
CA ASP A 107 3.98 -13.73 -15.10
C ASP A 107 3.24 -12.52 -15.68
N PRO A 108 2.68 -12.63 -16.89
CA PRO A 108 2.02 -11.51 -17.55
C PRO A 108 0.64 -11.25 -16.94
N VAL A 109 0.61 -10.75 -15.73
CA VAL A 109 -0.62 -10.26 -15.12
C VAL A 109 -0.89 -8.86 -15.65
N ILE A 110 -1.99 -8.69 -16.39
CA ILE A 110 -2.41 -7.36 -16.84
C ILE A 110 -3.01 -6.62 -15.66
N TRP A 111 -2.20 -5.87 -14.96
CA TRP A 111 -2.61 -5.02 -13.85
C TRP A 111 -3.32 -3.78 -14.38
N ARG A 112 -4.64 -3.83 -14.46
CA ARG A 112 -5.47 -2.65 -14.74
C ARG A 112 -5.84 -1.96 -13.42
N GLY A 113 -6.10 -0.65 -13.49
CA GLY A 113 -6.45 0.17 -12.33
C GLY A 113 -7.45 -0.45 -11.36
N PRO A 114 -8.61 -0.98 -11.81
CA PRO A 114 -9.58 -1.64 -10.92
C PRO A 114 -9.04 -2.89 -10.21
N ILE A 115 -8.14 -3.64 -10.85
CA ILE A 115 -7.52 -4.83 -10.26
C ILE A 115 -6.55 -4.40 -9.15
N ILE A 116 -5.73 -3.38 -9.39
CA ILE A 116 -4.80 -2.85 -8.38
C ILE A 116 -5.58 -2.35 -7.17
N ALA A 117 -6.63 -1.55 -7.38
CA ALA A 117 -7.46 -1.04 -6.28
C ALA A 117 -8.12 -2.18 -5.49
N GLY A 118 -8.61 -3.21 -6.17
CA GLY A 118 -9.16 -4.42 -5.56
C GLY A 118 -8.11 -5.15 -4.71
N THR A 119 -6.90 -5.33 -5.23
CA THR A 119 -5.80 -6.00 -4.51
C THR A 119 -5.36 -5.18 -3.28
N VAL A 120 -5.26 -3.87 -3.40
CA VAL A 120 -4.94 -2.99 -2.26
C VAL A 120 -6.01 -3.08 -1.18
N LYS A 121 -7.28 -3.09 -1.57
CA LYS A 121 -8.38 -3.32 -0.64
C LYS A 121 -8.27 -4.68 0.05
N GLN A 122 -7.97 -5.73 -0.70
CA GLN A 122 -7.77 -7.08 -0.19
C GLN A 122 -6.59 -7.13 0.80
N PHE A 123 -5.46 -6.49 0.49
CA PHE A 123 -4.33 -6.39 1.42
C PHE A 123 -4.67 -5.67 2.71
N TYR A 124 -5.59 -4.73 2.67
CA TYR A 124 -6.06 -4.06 3.87
C TYR A 124 -7.01 -4.93 4.69
N THR A 125 -7.92 -5.66 4.04
CA THR A 125 -8.99 -6.42 4.70
C THR A 125 -8.62 -7.84 5.10
N GLU A 126 -7.63 -8.46 4.43
CA GLU A 126 -7.31 -9.88 4.57
C GLU A 126 -5.88 -10.14 5.07
N VAL A 127 -5.07 -9.10 5.29
CA VAL A 127 -3.71 -9.25 5.84
C VAL A 127 -3.73 -9.08 7.36
N ALA A 128 -3.03 -9.97 8.06
CA ALA A 128 -2.85 -9.92 9.50
C ALA A 128 -1.76 -8.89 9.89
N TRP A 129 -2.09 -7.61 9.79
CA TRP A 129 -1.17 -6.52 10.14
C TRP A 129 -0.87 -6.43 11.63
N GLY A 130 -1.77 -6.90 12.50
CA GLY A 130 -1.68 -6.72 13.94
C GLY A 130 -1.90 -5.27 14.37
N GLU A 131 -1.12 -4.82 15.36
CA GLU A 131 -1.18 -3.43 15.83
C GLU A 131 -0.09 -2.59 15.17
N LEU A 132 -0.50 -1.56 14.43
CA LEU A 132 0.39 -0.60 13.77
C LEU A 132 0.04 0.82 14.19
N ASP A 133 1.06 1.65 14.43
CA ASP A 133 0.88 3.10 14.56
C ASP A 133 0.66 3.74 13.19
N TYR A 134 1.40 3.25 12.18
CA TYR A 134 1.34 3.75 10.80
C TYR A 134 1.32 2.60 9.80
N LEU A 135 0.46 2.70 8.80
CA LEU A 135 0.51 1.91 7.57
C LEU A 135 0.83 2.86 6.41
N LEU A 136 1.99 2.67 5.80
CA LEU A 136 2.38 3.41 4.61
C LEU A 136 1.91 2.65 3.38
N VAL A 137 1.20 3.33 2.49
CA VAL A 137 0.70 2.75 1.24
C VAL A 137 1.48 3.36 0.09
N ASP A 138 2.39 2.60 -0.50
CA ASP A 138 3.15 3.01 -1.69
C ASP A 138 2.29 2.83 -2.93
N MET A 139 1.84 3.95 -3.49
CA MET A 139 0.87 3.98 -4.58
C MET A 139 1.55 3.80 -5.94
N PRO A 140 0.87 3.24 -6.95
CA PRO A 140 1.36 3.29 -8.32
C PRO A 140 1.60 4.74 -8.76
N PRO A 141 2.56 4.98 -9.67
CA PRO A 141 2.82 6.32 -10.19
C PRO A 141 1.63 6.83 -11.01
N GLY A 142 1.44 8.14 -11.01
CA GLY A 142 0.38 8.83 -11.74
C GLY A 142 -0.73 9.37 -10.83
N THR A 143 -1.49 10.32 -11.38
CA THR A 143 -2.60 11.01 -10.70
C THR A 143 -3.96 10.47 -11.13
N GLY A 144 -4.00 9.30 -11.74
CA GLY A 144 -5.19 8.75 -12.38
C GLY A 144 -6.16 8.05 -11.43
N ASP A 145 -7.13 7.39 -12.04
CA ASP A 145 -8.26 6.72 -11.38
C ASP A 145 -7.84 5.67 -10.33
N VAL A 146 -6.65 5.09 -10.45
CA VAL A 146 -6.16 4.08 -9.52
C VAL A 146 -5.94 4.65 -8.13
N ALA A 147 -5.22 5.78 -8.04
CA ALA A 147 -4.98 6.45 -6.77
C ALA A 147 -6.30 6.88 -6.12
N LEU A 148 -7.20 7.45 -6.91
CA LEU A 148 -8.52 7.87 -6.44
C LEU A 148 -9.34 6.68 -5.90
N ASN A 149 -9.36 5.56 -6.64
CA ASN A 149 -10.08 4.36 -6.22
C ASN A 149 -9.52 3.78 -4.91
N VAL A 150 -8.20 3.80 -4.72
CA VAL A 150 -7.57 3.36 -3.47
C VAL A 150 -7.96 4.29 -2.33
N PHE A 151 -7.90 5.61 -2.52
CA PHE A 151 -8.29 6.59 -1.51
C PHE A 151 -9.77 6.50 -1.12
N GLN A 152 -10.64 6.09 -2.03
CA GLN A 152 -12.05 5.85 -1.73
C GLN A 152 -12.29 4.54 -0.97
N SER A 153 -11.40 3.56 -1.14
CA SER A 153 -11.54 2.23 -0.54
C SER A 153 -10.89 2.10 0.83
N LEU A 154 -9.84 2.88 1.11
CA LEU A 154 -9.11 2.87 2.38
C LEU A 154 -9.38 4.13 3.18
N PRO A 155 -9.44 4.04 4.53
CA PRO A 155 -9.57 5.20 5.41
C PRO A 155 -8.23 5.94 5.53
N VAL A 156 -7.77 6.57 4.43
CA VAL A 156 -6.49 7.27 4.39
C VAL A 156 -6.56 8.56 5.20
N ASP A 157 -5.64 8.72 6.15
CA ASP A 157 -5.57 9.88 7.04
C ASP A 157 -4.75 11.03 6.46
N GLY A 158 -3.80 10.72 5.56
CA GLY A 158 -2.93 11.72 4.96
C GLY A 158 -2.21 11.21 3.72
N VAL A 159 -1.66 12.14 2.95
CA VAL A 159 -0.96 11.87 1.70
C VAL A 159 0.37 12.59 1.67
N ILE A 160 1.42 11.87 1.27
CA ILE A 160 2.74 12.43 0.98
C ILE A 160 2.91 12.45 -0.54
N ILE A 161 3.13 13.64 -1.09
CA ILE A 161 3.36 13.82 -2.53
C ILE A 161 4.86 13.91 -2.77
N VAL A 162 5.38 13.00 -3.59
CA VAL A 162 6.79 12.99 -4.02
C VAL A 162 6.88 13.51 -5.45
N ALA A 163 7.62 14.58 -5.64
CA ALA A 163 7.83 15.20 -6.93
C ALA A 163 9.31 15.56 -7.12
N SER A 164 9.79 15.53 -8.36
CA SER A 164 11.11 16.04 -8.71
C SER A 164 11.01 17.52 -9.12
N PRO A 165 12.09 18.32 -8.95
CA PRO A 165 12.09 19.72 -9.40
C PRO A 165 11.79 19.87 -10.90
N GLN A 166 12.11 18.88 -11.72
CA GLN A 166 11.84 18.86 -13.17
C GLN A 166 10.32 18.74 -13.47
N ASP A 167 9.53 18.20 -12.54
CA ASP A 167 8.08 18.10 -12.72
C ASP A 167 7.39 19.45 -12.51
N LEU A 168 8.01 20.34 -11.75
CA LEU A 168 7.49 21.70 -11.49
C LEU A 168 7.75 22.64 -12.66
N VAL A 169 8.79 22.38 -13.47
CA VAL A 169 9.18 23.22 -14.64
C VAL A 169 8.26 22.99 -15.85
N SER A 170 7.63 21.84 -15.96
CA SER A 170 6.69 21.55 -17.06
C SER A 170 5.27 22.11 -16.86
N MET A 171 5.03 22.80 -15.75
CA MET A 171 3.74 23.43 -15.42
C MET A 171 3.73 24.95 -15.68
N VAL A 172 4.77 25.50 -16.32
CA VAL A 172 4.85 26.93 -16.70
C VAL A 172 4.69 27.09 -18.20
#